data_8317d62c6277499ff14c3f4ff11533f9
#
_entry.id   8317d62c6277499ff14c3f4ff11533f9
#
_cell.length_a   1.000
_cell.length_b   1.000
_cell.length_c   1.000
_cell.angle_alpha   90.00
_cell.angle_beta   90.00
_cell.angle_gamma   90.00
#
_symmetry.space_group_name_H-M   'P 1'
#
loop_
_entity.id
_entity.type
_entity.pdbx_description
1 polymer ?
#
loop_
_entity_poly.entity_id
_entity_poly.type
_entity_poly.pdbx_seq_one_letter_code
_entity_poly.pdbx_strand_id
1 'polypeptide(L)'
;PKGETIVDFGQVVAGRARVTVDLPTGAAVTLEHFEAVDAKGNYFNNIDSAMGVTEQKDVFISDGTLQTFEARFTFHGFRYLRVSGVENPIAAQFVAVVLSTEKANAGTFECSNADLNRLYQNTRWSQCANMLSIPTDCPQREKAGWTGDISLYAKTALLNEDVTPFLTQWLQSLCVDQRENGSIPFTVPDVSIYHYAGIQMGEQTGCGGPVCSAGWGDAAVLSLIHI
;
A
#
# COMPACT_ATOMS: atom_id res chain seq x y z
N PRO A 1 -28.31 -1.60 6.28
CA PRO A 1 -27.47 -0.46 5.88
C PRO A 1 -27.59 0.66 6.91
N LYS A 2 -26.48 1.23 7.31
CA LYS A 2 -26.45 2.34 8.29
C LYS A 2 -26.74 3.72 7.65
N GLY A 3 -27.11 3.78 6.37
CA GLY A 3 -27.29 5.04 5.63
C GLY A 3 -25.99 5.71 5.25
N GLU A 4 -24.87 4.97 5.26
CA GLU A 4 -23.56 5.48 4.86
C GLU A 4 -23.47 5.57 3.32
N THR A 5 -22.79 6.60 2.81
CA THR A 5 -22.44 6.68 1.40
C THR A 5 -21.11 5.98 1.17
N ILE A 6 -21.13 4.92 0.39
CA ILE A 6 -19.94 4.14 0.03
C ILE A 6 -19.81 4.10 -1.48
N VAL A 7 -18.65 4.52 -1.98
CA VAL A 7 -18.25 4.40 -3.39
C VAL A 7 -17.40 3.13 -3.53
N ASP A 8 -17.77 2.22 -4.46
CA ASP A 8 -17.00 1.03 -4.80
C ASP A 8 -16.28 1.26 -6.14
N PHE A 9 -14.95 1.25 -6.13
CA PHE A 9 -14.15 1.37 -7.35
C PHE A 9 -13.95 0.02 -8.08
N GLY A 10 -14.46 -1.07 -7.52
CA GLY A 10 -14.41 -2.40 -8.15
C GLY A 10 -13.04 -3.10 -8.08
N GLN A 11 -11.97 -2.39 -7.69
CA GLN A 11 -10.61 -2.89 -7.63
C GLN A 11 -9.89 -2.34 -6.40
N VAL A 12 -9.13 -3.17 -5.70
CA VAL A 12 -8.18 -2.69 -4.67
C VAL A 12 -7.00 -2.03 -5.38
N VAL A 13 -6.67 -0.82 -4.96
CA VAL A 13 -5.58 -0.02 -5.52
C VAL A 13 -4.74 0.60 -4.40
N ALA A 14 -3.47 0.90 -4.70
CA ALA A 14 -2.71 1.88 -3.94
C ALA A 14 -2.80 3.22 -4.66
N GLY A 15 -3.21 4.28 -3.94
CA GLY A 15 -3.43 5.54 -4.61
C GLY A 15 -4.12 6.60 -3.77
N ARG A 16 -4.80 7.49 -4.46
CA ARG A 16 -5.51 8.63 -3.86
C ARG A 16 -6.94 8.67 -4.37
N ALA A 17 -7.86 9.14 -3.53
CA ALA A 17 -9.17 9.52 -4.01
C ALA A 17 -9.12 10.97 -4.53
N ARG A 18 -9.64 11.17 -5.74
CA ARG A 18 -9.92 12.49 -6.31
C ARG A 18 -11.41 12.72 -6.28
N VAL A 19 -11.83 13.86 -5.75
CA VAL A 19 -13.25 14.23 -5.69
C VAL A 19 -13.46 15.62 -6.29
N THR A 20 -14.53 15.77 -7.07
CA THR A 20 -14.95 17.06 -7.63
C THR A 20 -16.31 17.44 -7.05
N VAL A 21 -16.37 18.54 -6.32
CA VAL A 21 -17.57 19.01 -5.61
C VAL A 21 -17.71 20.51 -5.70
N ASP A 22 -18.97 20.96 -5.61
CA ASP A 22 -19.38 22.35 -5.47
C ASP A 22 -20.14 22.47 -4.13
N LEU A 23 -19.50 23.07 -3.15
CA LEU A 23 -20.00 23.13 -1.77
C LEU A 23 -19.79 24.54 -1.19
N PRO A 24 -20.61 24.95 -0.22
CA PRO A 24 -20.43 26.25 0.45
C PRO A 24 -19.05 26.38 1.11
N THR A 25 -18.55 27.62 1.20
CA THR A 25 -17.31 27.92 1.92
C THR A 25 -17.37 27.39 3.36
N GLY A 26 -16.31 26.68 3.76
CA GLY A 26 -16.19 26.08 5.08
C GLY A 26 -16.84 24.71 5.23
N ALA A 27 -17.55 24.21 4.23
CA ALA A 27 -18.06 22.84 4.24
C ALA A 27 -16.90 21.84 4.22
N ALA A 28 -16.96 20.86 5.14
CA ALA A 28 -15.94 19.80 5.24
C ALA A 28 -16.40 18.56 4.48
N VAL A 29 -15.49 17.99 3.67
CA VAL A 29 -15.64 16.68 3.07
C VAL A 29 -14.65 15.72 3.71
N THR A 30 -15.14 14.56 4.14
CA THR A 30 -14.33 13.49 4.71
C THR A 30 -14.38 12.27 3.81
N LEU A 31 -13.21 11.75 3.48
CA LEU A 31 -12.99 10.57 2.64
C LEU A 31 -12.26 9.52 3.47
N GLU A 32 -12.94 8.42 3.80
CA GLU A 32 -12.35 7.31 4.55
C GLU A 32 -12.15 6.10 3.62
N HIS A 33 -10.88 5.71 3.47
CA HIS A 33 -10.44 4.67 2.55
C HIS A 33 -10.46 3.30 3.25
N PHE A 34 -10.98 2.27 2.59
CA PHE A 34 -11.01 0.91 3.14
C PHE A 34 -11.11 -0.17 2.04
N GLU A 35 -10.83 -1.42 2.40
CA GLU A 35 -10.73 -2.52 1.43
C GLU A 35 -11.92 -3.47 1.45
N ALA A 36 -12.62 -3.59 2.57
CA ALA A 36 -13.69 -4.55 2.74
C ALA A 36 -14.92 -3.92 3.37
N VAL A 37 -16.07 -4.40 2.98
CA VAL A 37 -17.36 -4.11 3.64
C VAL A 37 -17.72 -5.24 4.60
N ASP A 38 -18.55 -4.95 5.60
CA ASP A 38 -19.13 -5.99 6.45
C ASP A 38 -20.14 -6.86 5.66
N ALA A 39 -20.63 -7.92 6.28
CA ALA A 39 -21.60 -8.83 5.66
C ALA A 39 -22.93 -8.15 5.25
N LYS A 40 -23.17 -6.91 5.66
CA LYS A 40 -24.34 -6.09 5.32
C LYS A 40 -24.03 -4.99 4.33
N GLY A 41 -22.76 -4.90 3.86
CA GLY A 41 -22.29 -3.89 2.94
C GLY A 41 -22.01 -2.54 3.59
N ASN A 42 -21.83 -2.45 4.91
CA ASN A 42 -21.45 -1.22 5.57
C ASN A 42 -19.93 -1.04 5.65
N TYR A 43 -19.51 0.17 5.94
CA TYR A 43 -18.12 0.49 6.28
C TYR A 43 -17.58 -0.47 7.36
N PHE A 44 -16.45 -1.05 7.09
CA PHE A 44 -15.71 -1.91 8.00
C PHE A 44 -14.23 -1.53 7.98
N ASN A 45 -13.75 -0.98 9.09
CA ASN A 45 -12.33 -0.68 9.24
C ASN A 45 -11.57 -1.96 9.61
N ASN A 46 -11.04 -2.65 8.60
CA ASN A 46 -10.16 -3.82 8.76
C ASN A 46 -8.68 -3.44 8.83
N ILE A 47 -8.37 -2.14 8.78
CA ILE A 47 -7.01 -1.59 8.70
C ILE A 47 -6.59 -1.06 10.08
N ASP A 48 -7.50 -1.04 11.04
CA ASP A 48 -7.22 -0.56 12.39
C ASP A 48 -6.06 -1.37 12.97
N SER A 49 -4.90 -0.75 12.96
CA SER A 49 -3.68 -1.43 13.34
C SER A 49 -3.67 -1.61 14.85
N ALA A 50 -3.20 -2.76 15.30
CA ALA A 50 -2.85 -2.98 16.71
C ALA A 50 -1.87 -1.90 17.24
N MET A 51 -1.28 -1.11 16.36
CA MET A 51 -0.38 0.00 16.66
C MET A 51 -1.07 1.36 16.80
N GLY A 52 -2.37 1.49 16.48
CA GLY A 52 -3.19 2.68 16.71
C GLY A 52 -2.76 3.96 15.96
N VAL A 53 -1.97 3.84 14.89
CA VAL A 53 -1.27 4.99 14.29
C VAL A 53 -1.69 5.34 12.87
N THR A 54 -2.61 4.62 12.24
CA THR A 54 -2.90 4.87 10.83
C THR A 54 -4.35 5.24 10.61
N GLU A 55 -4.63 6.51 10.38
CA GLU A 55 -5.90 6.95 9.85
C GLU A 55 -5.88 6.88 8.32
N GLN A 56 -6.80 6.10 7.75
CA GLN A 56 -7.01 6.02 6.30
C GLN A 56 -8.05 7.07 5.88
N LYS A 57 -7.83 8.33 6.28
CA LYS A 57 -8.81 9.40 6.18
C LYS A 57 -8.19 10.69 5.67
N ASP A 58 -8.82 11.28 4.65
CA ASP A 58 -8.52 12.61 4.16
C ASP A 58 -9.69 13.55 4.46
N VAL A 59 -9.39 14.78 4.85
CA VAL A 59 -10.38 15.83 5.09
C VAL A 59 -9.97 17.08 4.35
N PHE A 60 -10.90 17.70 3.66
CA PHE A 60 -10.68 19.02 3.07
C PHE A 60 -11.86 19.96 3.33
N ILE A 61 -11.58 21.24 3.27
CA ILE A 61 -12.56 22.30 3.49
C ILE A 61 -12.77 23.07 2.19
N SER A 62 -14.03 23.19 1.76
CA SER A 62 -14.40 23.92 0.55
C SER A 62 -14.16 25.43 0.71
N ASP A 63 -13.71 26.08 -0.34
CA ASP A 63 -13.61 27.56 -0.44
C ASP A 63 -14.88 28.21 -1.01
N GLY A 64 -15.90 27.43 -1.32
CA GLY A 64 -17.18 27.92 -1.86
C GLY A 64 -17.25 27.94 -3.38
N THR A 65 -16.30 27.32 -4.07
CA THR A 65 -16.30 27.19 -5.53
C THR A 65 -16.35 25.72 -5.96
N LEU A 66 -16.60 25.46 -7.25
CA LEU A 66 -16.41 24.13 -7.82
C LEU A 66 -14.92 23.75 -7.75
N GLN A 67 -14.59 22.74 -6.94
CA GLN A 67 -13.22 22.30 -6.70
C GLN A 67 -13.01 20.84 -7.03
N THR A 68 -11.82 20.53 -7.53
CA THR A 68 -11.30 19.17 -7.59
C THR A 68 -10.22 19.03 -6.53
N PHE A 69 -10.45 18.14 -5.59
CA PHE A 69 -9.53 17.85 -4.50
C PHE A 69 -8.90 16.48 -4.68
N GLU A 70 -7.60 16.40 -4.44
CA GLU A 70 -6.79 15.18 -4.35
C GLU A 70 -5.72 15.40 -3.29
N ALA A 71 -5.62 14.51 -2.30
CA ALA A 71 -4.61 14.60 -1.25
C ALA A 71 -3.20 14.58 -1.85
N ARG A 72 -2.29 15.37 -1.27
CA ARG A 72 -0.87 15.41 -1.67
C ARG A 72 0.00 14.77 -0.58
N PHE A 73 1.13 14.21 -0.97
CA PHE A 73 2.13 13.64 -0.06
C PHE A 73 1.62 12.47 0.81
N THR A 74 0.52 11.83 0.39
CA THR A 74 -0.03 10.63 0.99
C THR A 74 -0.61 9.71 -0.08
N PHE A 75 -0.81 8.43 0.27
CA PHE A 75 -1.58 7.48 -0.50
C PHE A 75 -2.24 6.47 0.45
N HIS A 76 -3.25 5.78 -0.03
CA HIS A 76 -4.00 4.77 0.71
C HIS A 76 -4.11 3.48 -0.12
N GLY A 77 -4.22 2.34 0.55
CA GLY A 77 -4.67 1.09 -0.06
C GLY A 77 -6.17 0.97 0.13
N PHE A 78 -6.96 0.92 -0.95
CA PHE A 78 -8.42 0.91 -0.84
C PHE A 78 -9.11 0.37 -2.08
N ARG A 79 -10.31 -0.12 -1.89
CA ARG A 79 -11.32 -0.38 -2.94
C ARG A 79 -12.54 0.50 -2.74
N TYR A 80 -12.86 0.79 -1.50
CA TYR A 80 -14.05 1.53 -1.10
C TYR A 80 -13.69 2.86 -0.49
N LEU A 81 -14.60 3.80 -0.64
CA LEU A 81 -14.49 5.12 -0.03
C LEU A 81 -15.79 5.42 0.70
N ARG A 82 -15.74 5.61 2.03
CA ARG A 82 -16.85 6.21 2.76
C ARG A 82 -16.77 7.71 2.66
N VAL A 83 -17.85 8.33 2.19
CA VAL A 83 -17.92 9.76 1.93
C VAL A 83 -18.87 10.42 2.92
N SER A 84 -18.43 11.52 3.53
CA SER A 84 -19.25 12.37 4.38
C SER A 84 -19.09 13.83 3.97
N GLY A 85 -20.13 14.64 4.20
CA GLY A 85 -20.12 16.08 3.86
C GLY A 85 -20.50 16.40 2.42
N VAL A 86 -20.94 15.41 1.63
CA VAL A 86 -21.48 15.60 0.28
C VAL A 86 -22.92 15.09 0.27
N GLU A 87 -23.88 15.96 -0.05
CA GLU A 87 -25.29 15.58 -0.20
C GLU A 87 -25.51 14.94 -1.56
N ASN A 88 -26.24 13.80 -1.60
CA ASN A 88 -26.60 13.07 -2.84
C ASN A 88 -25.42 12.87 -3.82
N PRO A 89 -24.29 12.30 -3.36
CA PRO A 89 -23.12 12.14 -4.20
C PRO A 89 -23.39 11.19 -5.37
N ILE A 90 -22.82 11.51 -6.52
CA ILE A 90 -22.87 10.66 -7.73
C ILE A 90 -21.49 10.08 -8.04
N ALA A 91 -21.45 8.87 -8.59
CA ALA A 91 -20.21 8.15 -8.85
C ALA A 91 -19.20 8.94 -9.71
N ALA A 92 -19.68 9.74 -10.67
CA ALA A 92 -18.83 10.55 -11.55
C ALA A 92 -17.98 11.62 -10.83
N GLN A 93 -18.32 11.95 -9.58
CA GLN A 93 -17.55 12.91 -8.77
C GLN A 93 -16.27 12.29 -8.19
N PHE A 94 -16.13 10.97 -8.20
CA PHE A 94 -15.05 10.25 -7.51
C PHE A 94 -14.20 9.45 -8.48
N VAL A 95 -12.88 9.59 -8.35
CA VAL A 95 -11.90 8.83 -9.15
C VAL A 95 -10.85 8.26 -8.21
N ALA A 96 -10.58 6.96 -8.33
CA ALA A 96 -9.41 6.36 -7.73
C ALA A 96 -8.19 6.60 -8.64
N VAL A 97 -7.26 7.40 -8.19
CA VAL A 97 -5.99 7.68 -8.90
C VAL A 97 -4.98 6.63 -8.45
N VAL A 98 -4.68 5.69 -9.31
CA VAL A 98 -3.72 4.61 -9.04
C VAL A 98 -2.31 5.16 -9.05
N LEU A 99 -1.52 4.80 -8.03
CA LEU A 99 -0.10 5.11 -7.93
C LEU A 99 0.70 3.81 -7.94
N SER A 100 1.72 3.77 -8.75
CA SER A 100 2.71 2.69 -8.80
C SER A 100 3.98 3.21 -9.46
N THR A 101 5.12 2.59 -9.17
CA THR A 101 6.32 2.82 -9.98
C THR A 101 6.09 2.19 -11.35
N GLU A 102 6.34 2.95 -12.43
CA GLU A 102 6.20 2.46 -13.80
C GLU A 102 7.20 1.33 -14.08
N LYS A 103 6.71 0.24 -14.64
CA LYS A 103 7.47 -0.94 -15.02
C LYS A 103 6.94 -1.49 -16.33
N ALA A 104 7.83 -1.92 -17.21
CA ALA A 104 7.44 -2.58 -18.45
C ALA A 104 6.88 -4.00 -18.16
N ASN A 105 5.95 -4.45 -18.98
CA ASN A 105 5.51 -5.84 -18.91
C ASN A 105 6.66 -6.78 -19.32
N ALA A 106 6.94 -7.79 -18.49
CA ALA A 106 7.90 -8.84 -18.82
C ALA A 106 7.23 -10.00 -19.60
N GLY A 107 5.92 -10.21 -19.37
CA GLY A 107 5.18 -11.27 -20.02
C GLY A 107 3.68 -11.14 -19.85
N THR A 108 2.96 -12.03 -20.52
CA THR A 108 1.51 -12.17 -20.41
C THR A 108 1.15 -13.63 -20.19
N PHE A 109 0.09 -13.87 -19.45
CA PHE A 109 -0.47 -15.19 -19.23
C PHE A 109 -1.95 -15.20 -19.57
N GLU A 110 -2.34 -16.16 -20.39
CA GLU A 110 -3.73 -16.44 -20.72
C GLU A 110 -3.91 -17.95 -20.93
N CYS A 111 -5.00 -18.50 -20.45
CA CYS A 111 -5.38 -19.90 -20.67
C CYS A 111 -6.90 -20.06 -20.75
N SER A 112 -7.38 -21.27 -21.05
CA SER A 112 -8.81 -21.57 -21.15
C SER A 112 -9.56 -21.55 -19.81
N ASN A 113 -8.87 -21.54 -18.68
CA ASN A 113 -9.46 -21.46 -17.34
C ASN A 113 -9.60 -20.00 -16.89
N ALA A 114 -10.84 -19.52 -16.77
CA ALA A 114 -11.14 -18.15 -16.38
C ALA A 114 -10.64 -17.80 -14.96
N ASP A 115 -10.66 -18.75 -14.03
CA ASP A 115 -10.22 -18.50 -12.64
C ASP A 115 -8.71 -18.29 -12.57
N LEU A 116 -7.93 -19.03 -13.36
CA LEU A 116 -6.48 -18.84 -13.45
C LEU A 116 -6.14 -17.49 -14.09
N ASN A 117 -6.86 -17.09 -15.12
CA ASN A 117 -6.69 -15.77 -15.72
C ASN A 117 -7.02 -14.67 -14.71
N ARG A 118 -8.07 -14.85 -13.91
CA ARG A 118 -8.45 -13.91 -12.84
C ARG A 118 -7.39 -13.88 -11.73
N LEU A 119 -6.86 -15.02 -11.32
CA LEU A 119 -5.78 -15.10 -10.34
C LEU A 119 -4.54 -14.34 -10.81
N TYR A 120 -4.16 -14.51 -12.07
CA TYR A 120 -3.04 -13.77 -12.66
C TYR A 120 -3.27 -12.24 -12.60
N GLN A 121 -4.47 -11.77 -12.97
CA GLN A 121 -4.80 -10.35 -12.88
C GLN A 121 -4.77 -9.83 -11.43
N ASN A 122 -5.29 -10.60 -10.48
CA ASN A 122 -5.26 -10.24 -9.07
C ASN A 122 -3.81 -10.12 -8.56
N THR A 123 -2.93 -11.05 -8.95
CA THR A 123 -1.51 -11.01 -8.61
C THR A 123 -0.83 -9.75 -9.15
N ARG A 124 -1.12 -9.38 -10.41
CA ARG A 124 -0.58 -8.16 -11.01
C ARG A 124 -1.08 -6.89 -10.30
N TRP A 125 -2.36 -6.83 -9.92
CA TRP A 125 -2.89 -5.71 -9.16
C TRP A 125 -2.26 -5.60 -7.76
N SER A 126 -2.03 -6.74 -7.09
CA SER A 126 -1.32 -6.77 -5.81
C SER A 126 0.12 -6.28 -5.96
N GLN A 127 0.82 -6.71 -7.01
CA GLN A 127 2.17 -6.22 -7.34
C GLN A 127 2.17 -4.71 -7.58
N CYS A 128 1.26 -4.21 -8.40
CA CYS A 128 1.11 -2.77 -8.69
C CYS A 128 0.91 -1.96 -7.40
N ALA A 129 0.06 -2.44 -6.49
CA ALA A 129 -0.27 -1.77 -5.24
C ALA A 129 0.88 -1.78 -4.22
N ASN A 130 1.82 -2.73 -4.32
CA ASN A 130 2.92 -2.90 -3.37
C ASN A 130 4.31 -2.53 -3.94
N MET A 131 4.37 -1.99 -5.15
CA MET A 131 5.62 -1.51 -5.76
C MET A 131 5.53 -0.03 -6.10
N LEU A 132 5.45 0.80 -5.05
CA LEU A 132 5.45 2.25 -5.12
C LEU A 132 6.70 2.77 -4.38
N SER A 133 7.73 3.13 -5.11
CA SER A 133 9.07 3.56 -4.65
C SER A 133 9.89 2.45 -3.98
N ILE A 134 9.29 1.62 -3.15
CA ILE A 134 9.89 0.45 -2.48
C ILE A 134 8.92 -0.73 -2.56
N PRO A 135 9.40 -1.98 -2.43
CA PRO A 135 8.51 -3.14 -2.30
C PRO A 135 7.92 -3.15 -0.89
N THR A 136 6.62 -2.89 -0.76
CA THR A 136 5.94 -2.86 0.54
C THR A 136 5.22 -4.18 0.82
N ASP A 137 5.04 -4.48 2.11
CA ASP A 137 4.22 -5.60 2.60
C ASP A 137 2.73 -5.34 2.33
N CYS A 138 2.29 -4.13 2.57
CA CYS A 138 0.91 -3.71 2.36
C CYS A 138 0.81 -2.21 2.04
N PRO A 139 -0.18 -1.78 1.21
CA PRO A 139 -0.34 -0.36 0.85
C PRO A 139 -1.17 0.43 1.87
N GLN A 140 -1.70 -0.21 2.93
CA GLN A 140 -2.64 0.45 3.85
C GLN A 140 -1.95 0.94 5.12
N ARG A 141 -1.60 0.00 6.04
CA ARG A 141 -1.22 0.33 7.42
C ARG A 141 0.28 0.49 7.62
N GLU A 142 1.10 -0.44 7.09
CA GLU A 142 2.54 -0.45 7.36
C GLU A 142 3.33 0.34 6.32
N LYS A 143 3.09 0.06 5.04
CA LYS A 143 3.77 0.71 3.90
C LYS A 143 5.29 0.63 4.02
N ALA A 144 5.78 -0.49 4.57
CA ALA A 144 7.17 -0.70 4.90
C ALA A 144 7.81 -1.72 3.94
N GLY A 145 9.07 -1.51 3.63
CA GLY A 145 9.84 -2.36 2.73
C GLY A 145 10.37 -3.61 3.44
N TRP A 146 9.46 -4.50 3.88
CA TRP A 146 9.81 -5.74 4.54
C TRP A 146 10.66 -6.65 3.66
N THR A 147 11.87 -6.96 4.12
CA THR A 147 12.83 -7.73 3.34
C THR A 147 12.41 -9.17 3.15
N GLY A 148 11.72 -9.78 4.12
CA GLY A 148 11.18 -11.13 4.01
C GLY A 148 10.14 -11.28 2.89
N ASP A 149 9.26 -10.30 2.75
CA ASP A 149 8.18 -10.29 1.76
C ASP A 149 8.75 -10.28 0.34
N ILE A 150 9.66 -9.36 0.05
CA ILE A 150 10.25 -9.27 -1.28
C ILE A 150 11.17 -10.46 -1.58
N SER A 151 11.83 -11.06 -0.60
CA SER A 151 12.67 -12.24 -0.83
C SER A 151 11.86 -13.41 -1.39
N LEU A 152 10.63 -13.58 -0.96
CA LEU A 152 9.70 -14.58 -1.46
C LEU A 152 9.07 -14.19 -2.79
N TYR A 153 8.80 -12.89 -2.99
CA TYR A 153 8.03 -12.42 -4.14
C TYR A 153 8.88 -12.01 -5.35
N ALA A 154 10.17 -11.71 -5.19
CA ALA A 154 11.02 -11.15 -6.25
C ALA A 154 10.95 -11.94 -7.58
N LYS A 155 11.02 -13.28 -7.51
CA LYS A 155 10.92 -14.15 -8.69
C LYS A 155 9.56 -14.01 -9.40
N THR A 156 8.47 -13.94 -8.66
CA THR A 156 7.12 -13.75 -9.23
C THR A 156 7.00 -12.36 -9.86
N ALA A 157 7.55 -11.35 -9.20
CA ALA A 157 7.54 -9.99 -9.71
C ALA A 157 8.20 -9.88 -11.09
N LEU A 158 9.37 -10.50 -11.26
CA LEU A 158 10.12 -10.52 -12.53
C LEU A 158 9.42 -11.28 -13.66
N LEU A 159 8.56 -12.25 -13.34
CA LEU A 159 7.75 -12.94 -14.34
C LEU A 159 6.61 -12.07 -14.88
N ASN A 160 6.13 -11.13 -14.07
CA ASN A 160 5.02 -10.26 -14.43
C ASN A 160 5.47 -8.97 -15.12
N GLU A 161 6.52 -8.34 -14.61
CA GLU A 161 7.00 -7.03 -15.03
C GLU A 161 8.52 -6.97 -14.97
N ASP A 162 9.14 -6.11 -15.78
CA ASP A 162 10.57 -5.80 -15.64
C ASP A 162 10.77 -4.93 -14.40
N VAL A 163 10.95 -5.59 -13.27
CA VAL A 163 11.23 -4.96 -11.98
C VAL A 163 12.73 -4.82 -11.71
N THR A 164 13.59 -5.17 -12.66
CA THR A 164 15.06 -5.08 -12.51
C THR A 164 15.53 -3.69 -12.08
N PRO A 165 15.12 -2.58 -12.72
CA PRO A 165 15.54 -1.26 -12.28
C PRO A 165 15.03 -0.91 -10.88
N PHE A 166 13.79 -1.30 -10.58
CA PHE A 166 13.15 -1.05 -9.28
C PHE A 166 13.87 -1.80 -8.15
N LEU A 167 14.13 -3.09 -8.31
CA LEU A 167 14.83 -3.90 -7.31
C LEU A 167 16.31 -3.49 -7.19
N THR A 168 16.96 -3.12 -8.29
CA THR A 168 18.34 -2.62 -8.26
C THR A 168 18.46 -1.36 -7.39
N GLN A 169 17.55 -0.42 -7.54
CA GLN A 169 17.52 0.79 -6.72
C GLN A 169 17.25 0.44 -5.24
N TRP A 170 16.31 -0.45 -4.98
CA TRP A 170 15.99 -0.89 -3.62
C TRP A 170 17.18 -1.62 -2.96
N LEU A 171 17.89 -2.48 -3.71
CA LEU A 171 19.11 -3.14 -3.22
C LEU A 171 20.24 -2.15 -2.90
N GLN A 172 20.34 -1.03 -3.61
CA GLN A 172 21.27 0.04 -3.25
C GLN A 172 20.92 0.63 -1.87
N SER A 173 19.63 0.85 -1.59
CA SER A 173 19.18 1.28 -0.26
C SER A 173 19.48 0.22 0.81
N LEU A 174 19.30 -1.07 0.49
CA LEU A 174 19.65 -2.17 1.39
C LEU A 174 21.15 -2.17 1.72
N CYS A 175 22.01 -1.94 0.73
CA CYS A 175 23.46 -1.82 0.98
C CYS A 175 23.83 -0.64 1.91
N VAL A 176 23.09 0.47 1.82
CA VAL A 176 23.27 1.62 2.71
C VAL A 176 22.83 1.30 4.14
N ASP A 177 21.73 0.57 4.28
CA ASP A 177 21.14 0.21 5.56
C ASP A 177 21.81 -1.03 6.21
N GLN A 178 22.67 -1.73 5.47
CA GLN A 178 23.43 -2.87 6.02
C GLN A 178 24.31 -2.41 7.20
N ARG A 179 24.24 -3.14 8.29
CA ARG A 179 24.95 -2.80 9.53
C ARG A 179 26.42 -3.19 9.45
N GLU A 180 27.26 -2.59 10.30
CA GLU A 180 28.70 -2.89 10.38
C GLU A 180 29.01 -4.38 10.59
N ASN A 181 28.12 -5.10 11.29
CA ASN A 181 28.25 -6.55 11.50
C ASN A 181 27.77 -7.39 10.31
N GLY A 182 27.38 -6.76 9.20
CA GLY A 182 26.88 -7.41 8.00
C GLY A 182 25.39 -7.77 8.01
N SER A 183 24.68 -7.54 9.12
CA SER A 183 23.25 -7.88 9.20
C SER A 183 22.38 -6.93 8.38
N ILE A 184 21.29 -7.45 7.83
CA ILE A 184 20.28 -6.72 7.07
C ILE A 184 19.10 -6.44 7.99
N PRO A 185 18.58 -5.20 8.03
CA PRO A 185 17.39 -4.87 8.81
C PRO A 185 16.15 -5.59 8.26
N PHE A 186 15.09 -5.67 9.07
CA PHE A 186 13.82 -6.27 8.66
C PHE A 186 13.11 -5.47 7.58
N THR A 187 13.29 -4.16 7.57
CA THR A 187 12.72 -3.26 6.56
C THR A 187 13.83 -2.45 5.90
N VAL A 188 13.66 -2.14 4.63
CA VAL A 188 14.55 -1.26 3.88
C VAL A 188 13.70 -0.25 3.09
N PRO A 189 13.84 1.07 3.34
CA PRO A 189 14.70 1.69 4.36
C PRO A 189 14.40 1.21 5.79
N ASP A 190 15.44 1.24 6.65
CA ASP A 190 15.28 0.91 8.07
C ASP A 190 14.53 2.05 8.78
N VAL A 191 13.21 1.93 8.83
CA VAL A 191 12.32 2.94 9.41
C VAL A 191 12.21 2.83 10.94
N SER A 192 12.95 1.94 11.56
CA SER A 192 12.90 1.67 13.01
C SER A 192 11.45 1.51 13.52
N ILE A 193 10.63 0.85 12.71
CA ILE A 193 9.18 0.68 12.93
C ILE A 193 8.85 0.14 14.33
N TYR A 194 9.82 -0.53 14.93
CA TYR A 194 9.73 -1.09 16.28
C TYR A 194 9.68 -0.03 17.38
N HIS A 195 10.20 1.18 17.16
CA HIS A 195 10.09 2.28 18.12
C HIS A 195 8.64 2.78 18.24
N TYR A 196 7.87 2.71 17.15
CA TYR A 196 6.46 3.10 17.15
C TYR A 196 5.57 2.08 17.86
N ALA A 197 5.93 0.82 17.83
CA ALA A 197 5.10 -0.26 18.38
C ALA A 197 5.36 -0.50 19.86
N GLY A 198 6.31 0.20 20.51
CA GLY A 198 6.74 -0.11 21.87
C GLY A 198 7.34 -1.53 22.01
N ILE A 199 7.60 -2.19 20.89
CA ILE A 199 8.17 -3.54 20.86
C ILE A 199 9.68 -3.41 20.94
N GLN A 200 10.22 -3.51 22.14
CA GLN A 200 11.66 -3.70 22.35
C GLN A 200 12.03 -5.15 22.00
N MET A 201 12.03 -5.48 20.70
CA MET A 201 12.37 -6.84 20.27
C MET A 201 13.83 -7.22 20.61
N GLY A 202 14.72 -6.24 20.82
CA GLY A 202 16.12 -6.49 21.15
C GLY A 202 16.35 -7.15 22.50
N GLU A 203 15.52 -6.90 23.51
CA GLU A 203 15.65 -7.50 24.83
C GLU A 203 15.10 -8.93 24.90
N GLN A 204 14.11 -9.27 24.09
CA GLN A 204 13.47 -10.60 24.12
C GLN A 204 14.26 -11.68 23.36
N THR A 205 15.13 -11.30 22.44
CA THR A 205 15.87 -12.27 21.61
C THR A 205 17.29 -12.53 22.06
N GLY A 206 17.76 -11.87 23.13
CA GLY A 206 19.12 -12.02 23.63
C GLY A 206 20.23 -11.54 22.69
N CYS A 207 19.87 -10.93 21.57
CA CYS A 207 20.78 -10.49 20.52
C CYS A 207 21.23 -9.02 20.68
N GLY A 208 21.22 -8.44 21.85
CA GLY A 208 21.87 -7.18 22.25
C GLY A 208 22.01 -6.03 21.24
N GLY A 209 21.11 -5.95 20.25
CA GLY A 209 21.19 -4.96 19.15
C GLY A 209 19.92 -4.98 18.30
N PRO A 210 19.83 -4.08 17.33
CA PRO A 210 18.69 -4.02 16.43
C PRO A 210 18.52 -5.35 15.71
N VAL A 211 17.31 -5.86 15.75
CA VAL A 211 16.97 -7.23 15.39
C VAL A 211 17.16 -7.46 13.89
N CYS A 212 17.79 -8.54 13.51
CA CYS A 212 17.84 -9.09 12.19
C CYS A 212 17.41 -10.57 12.22
N SER A 213 16.98 -11.10 11.12
CA SER A 213 16.65 -12.52 10.96
C SER A 213 17.30 -13.05 9.69
N ALA A 214 17.82 -14.27 9.74
CA ALA A 214 18.39 -14.91 8.55
C ALA A 214 17.37 -14.94 7.41
N GLY A 215 16.13 -15.39 7.66
CA GLY A 215 15.10 -15.48 6.62
C GLY A 215 14.73 -14.14 5.97
N TRP A 216 14.80 -13.04 6.70
CA TRP A 216 14.62 -11.69 6.14
C TRP A 216 15.90 -11.18 5.47
N GLY A 217 17.06 -11.39 6.09
CA GLY A 217 18.37 -11.01 5.56
C GLY A 217 18.71 -11.68 4.22
N ASP A 218 18.17 -12.86 3.97
CA ASP A 218 18.33 -13.58 2.70
C ASP A 218 17.80 -12.79 1.48
N ALA A 219 16.99 -11.77 1.69
CA ALA A 219 16.53 -10.85 0.64
C ALA A 219 17.70 -10.25 -0.16
N ALA A 220 18.83 -9.97 0.49
CA ALA A 220 20.02 -9.44 -0.17
C ALA A 220 20.55 -10.40 -1.26
N VAL A 221 20.47 -11.70 -1.01
CA VAL A 221 20.92 -12.74 -1.94
C VAL A 221 19.81 -13.14 -2.90
N LEU A 222 18.62 -13.46 -2.39
CA LEU A 222 17.52 -13.99 -3.19
C LEU A 222 16.98 -12.97 -4.19
N SER A 223 16.93 -11.69 -3.83
CA SER A 223 16.55 -10.65 -4.79
C SER A 223 17.65 -10.44 -5.84
N LEU A 224 18.91 -10.46 -5.43
CA LEU A 224 20.05 -10.21 -6.33
C LEU A 224 20.22 -11.31 -7.39
N ILE A 225 20.05 -12.58 -7.03
CA ILE A 225 20.23 -13.69 -8.01
C ILE A 225 19.15 -13.75 -9.08
N HIS A 226 18.06 -12.99 -8.93
CA HIS A 226 16.95 -12.96 -9.87
C HIS A 226 16.99 -11.76 -10.83
N ILE A 227 17.84 -10.76 -10.58
CA ILE A 227 18.03 -9.58 -11.43
C ILE A 227 19.38 -9.60 -12.15
#